data_7a3c7c4db009f7f217232f703fc66345
#
_entry.id   7a3c7c4db009f7f217232f703fc66345
#
_cell.length_a   1.000
_cell.length_b   1.000
_cell.length_c   1.000
_cell.angle_alpha   90.00
_cell.angle_beta   90.00
_cell.angle_gamma   90.00
#
_symmetry.space_group_name_H-M   'P 1'
#
loop_
_entity.id
_entity.type
_entity.pdbx_description
1 polymer ?
#
loop_
_entity_poly.entity_id
_entity_poly.type
_entity_poly.pdbx_seq_one_letter_code
_entity_poly.pdbx_strand_id
1 'polypeptide(L)'
;MAAPAKVRFGITGFLMFSLKDILEATGGTLQSGAPKTRFAGISIDSRTLKPKELFLAIRGQNFDGHDFIAQALKQGAAGIIYSEAEKAPKVKKDVASVYVPNTVMALGAIARYHRERFDIPVIAITGSSGKTTTKEMAAWVLSAKYKVHKNQGTQNNLIGVPLTLLSIQSQHDLCVIELGTNRKGEIHRLTQIAQPNLGIITNIGPAHLEFLENVKGVYKEKIELVRNLVSPGIALLNKSDIALARLSRVKTRPIFFYGINRDCEFNATEINYKPDGISFSFNNAHVMEIRHCALHNVSNAMAAIACGLFFGLDIGTIRERIRNFDSPEMRLKEIRLNRCVVIDDSYNSNPQSLKQAIDLLCRHGQGGRKILIMGDMMELGNKSQEFHAYFGNYISKKPIDLLVTMGSFSKWTSESARKSGMRTEAIVHCDDCSKVLEFLGANVKEGDILLIKGSRAMKMERIVSFMKERD
;
A
#
# COMPACT_ATOMS: atom_id res chain seq x y z
N MET A 1 -18.19 21.83 6.89
CA MET A 1 -18.90 21.47 5.64
C MET A 1 -20.07 20.56 6.00
N ALA A 2 -21.30 20.92 5.63
CA ALA A 2 -22.46 20.05 5.82
C ALA A 2 -22.28 18.81 4.94
N ALA A 3 -22.55 17.62 5.47
CA ALA A 3 -22.54 16.38 4.69
C ALA A 3 -23.59 16.51 3.56
N PRO A 4 -23.26 16.16 2.31
CA PRO A 4 -24.22 16.20 1.23
C PRO A 4 -25.39 15.27 1.51
N ALA A 5 -26.61 15.73 1.18
CA ALA A 5 -27.84 14.98 1.38
C ALA A 5 -27.76 13.66 0.61
N LYS A 6 -27.99 12.54 1.30
CA LYS A 6 -28.03 11.20 0.72
C LYS A 6 -29.27 11.07 -0.19
N VAL A 7 -29.06 11.13 -1.50
CA VAL A 7 -30.06 10.62 -2.45
C VAL A 7 -29.90 9.09 -2.48
N ARG A 8 -30.70 8.39 -1.68
CA ARG A 8 -30.76 6.93 -1.70
C ARG A 8 -31.57 6.48 -2.91
N PHE A 9 -30.93 6.10 -3.98
CA PHE A 9 -31.54 5.20 -4.93
C PHE A 9 -31.60 3.81 -4.32
N GLY A 10 -32.80 3.32 -4.04
CA GLY A 10 -33.04 1.97 -3.53
C GLY A 10 -32.70 0.92 -4.60
N ILE A 11 -31.49 0.42 -4.56
CA ILE A 11 -31.06 -0.76 -5.34
C ILE A 11 -30.72 -1.84 -4.32
N THR A 12 -31.73 -2.64 -3.97
CA THR A 12 -31.54 -3.95 -3.35
C THR A 12 -31.21 -4.93 -4.49
N GLY A 13 -29.96 -5.43 -4.51
CA GLY A 13 -29.54 -6.43 -5.50
C GLY A 13 -28.13 -6.19 -6.01
N PHE A 14 -27.41 -7.26 -6.32
CA PHE A 14 -26.10 -7.23 -6.95
C PHE A 14 -26.12 -6.28 -8.16
N LEU A 15 -25.20 -5.34 -8.19
CA LEU A 15 -25.05 -4.42 -9.32
C LEU A 15 -24.72 -5.24 -10.58
N MET A 16 -25.71 -5.38 -11.45
CA MET A 16 -25.52 -6.00 -12.75
C MET A 16 -25.07 -4.94 -13.75
N PHE A 17 -24.00 -5.24 -14.49
CA PHE A 17 -23.62 -4.47 -15.67
C PHE A 17 -24.42 -4.96 -16.87
N SER A 18 -24.94 -4.06 -17.69
CA SER A 18 -25.42 -4.42 -19.01
C SER A 18 -24.27 -4.39 -20.02
N LEU A 19 -24.40 -5.11 -21.13
CA LEU A 19 -23.44 -5.01 -22.24
C LEU A 19 -23.30 -3.58 -22.73
N LYS A 20 -24.40 -2.81 -22.72
CA LYS A 20 -24.38 -1.38 -23.06
C LYS A 20 -23.46 -0.59 -22.12
N ASP A 21 -23.53 -0.81 -20.80
CA ASP A 21 -22.63 -0.15 -19.82
C ASP A 21 -21.16 -0.47 -20.12
N ILE A 22 -20.86 -1.72 -20.47
CA ILE A 22 -19.50 -2.16 -20.80
C ILE A 22 -18.99 -1.47 -22.06
N LEU A 23 -19.81 -1.40 -23.11
CA LEU A 23 -19.43 -0.73 -24.37
C LEU A 23 -19.25 0.77 -24.17
N GLU A 24 -20.13 1.42 -23.42
CA GLU A 24 -20.05 2.84 -23.08
C GLU A 24 -18.79 3.14 -22.25
N ALA A 25 -18.52 2.34 -21.23
CA ALA A 25 -17.35 2.53 -20.36
C ALA A 25 -16.03 2.32 -21.12
N THR A 26 -15.95 1.31 -21.98
CA THR A 26 -14.68 0.87 -22.60
C THR A 26 -14.43 1.44 -23.99
N GLY A 27 -15.47 1.87 -24.72
CA GLY A 27 -15.40 2.16 -26.15
C GLY A 27 -15.08 0.92 -26.99
N GLY A 28 -15.27 -0.29 -26.43
CA GLY A 28 -14.93 -1.55 -27.09
C GLY A 28 -15.83 -1.88 -28.27
N THR A 29 -15.34 -2.72 -29.16
CA THR A 29 -16.07 -3.20 -30.34
C THR A 29 -16.80 -4.50 -30.02
N LEU A 30 -18.13 -4.50 -30.17
CA LEU A 30 -18.94 -5.70 -30.00
C LEU A 30 -18.72 -6.66 -31.17
N GLN A 31 -18.31 -7.89 -30.86
CA GLN A 31 -18.12 -8.95 -31.85
C GLN A 31 -19.28 -9.97 -31.83
N SER A 32 -19.88 -10.22 -30.66
CA SER A 32 -21.01 -11.13 -30.45
C SER A 32 -21.80 -10.75 -29.21
N GLY A 33 -23.06 -11.16 -29.11
CA GLY A 33 -23.88 -10.95 -27.91
C GLY A 33 -25.09 -10.04 -28.16
N ALA A 34 -26.12 -10.20 -27.34
CA ALA A 34 -27.33 -9.39 -27.43
C ALA A 34 -27.19 -8.11 -26.58
N PRO A 35 -27.68 -6.92 -27.03
CA PRO A 35 -27.58 -5.66 -26.26
C PRO A 35 -28.18 -5.72 -24.85
N LYS A 36 -29.13 -6.63 -24.62
CA LYS A 36 -29.78 -6.84 -23.31
C LYS A 36 -29.04 -7.78 -22.40
N THR A 37 -27.86 -8.31 -22.79
CA THR A 37 -27.06 -9.18 -21.96
C THR A 37 -26.64 -8.43 -20.68
N ARG A 38 -26.79 -9.08 -19.51
CA ARG A 38 -26.44 -8.56 -18.21
C ARG A 38 -25.41 -9.46 -17.53
N PHE A 39 -24.48 -8.84 -16.80
CA PHE A 39 -23.41 -9.53 -16.11
C PHE A 39 -23.59 -9.39 -14.59
N ALA A 40 -23.50 -10.51 -13.88
CA ALA A 40 -23.61 -10.54 -12.42
C ALA A 40 -22.37 -9.91 -11.71
N GLY A 41 -21.26 -9.80 -12.43
CA GLY A 41 -20.00 -9.24 -11.94
C GLY A 41 -18.94 -9.28 -13.03
N ILE A 42 -17.69 -8.93 -12.63
CA ILE A 42 -16.52 -8.97 -13.50
C ILE A 42 -15.45 -9.81 -12.81
N SER A 43 -14.87 -10.74 -13.54
CA SER A 43 -13.77 -11.58 -13.08
C SER A 43 -12.57 -11.50 -14.03
N ILE A 44 -11.37 -11.52 -13.46
CA ILE A 44 -10.10 -11.63 -14.17
C ILE A 44 -9.42 -12.98 -13.93
N ASP A 45 -10.05 -13.86 -13.12
CA ASP A 45 -9.53 -15.19 -12.78
C ASP A 45 -10.55 -16.27 -13.12
N SER A 46 -10.22 -17.09 -14.13
CA SER A 46 -11.09 -18.18 -14.60
C SER A 46 -11.37 -19.25 -13.54
N ARG A 47 -10.54 -19.38 -12.48
CA ARG A 47 -10.70 -20.37 -11.42
C ARG A 47 -11.77 -19.98 -10.40
N THR A 48 -11.98 -18.68 -10.19
CA THR A 48 -12.93 -18.12 -9.22
C THR A 48 -14.16 -17.48 -9.87
N LEU A 49 -14.20 -17.46 -11.21
CA LEU A 49 -15.30 -16.92 -11.99
C LEU A 49 -16.63 -17.63 -11.64
N LYS A 50 -17.67 -16.83 -11.42
CA LYS A 50 -19.03 -17.32 -11.17
C LYS A 50 -19.87 -17.30 -12.46
N PRO A 51 -20.88 -18.18 -12.58
CA PRO A 51 -21.80 -18.14 -13.71
C PRO A 51 -22.42 -16.74 -13.90
N LYS A 52 -22.59 -16.33 -15.14
CA LYS A 52 -23.10 -15.02 -15.58
C LYS A 52 -22.17 -13.84 -15.32
N GLU A 53 -20.93 -14.03 -14.87
CA GLU A 53 -19.93 -12.95 -14.85
C GLU A 53 -19.35 -12.69 -16.23
N LEU A 54 -18.78 -11.49 -16.39
CA LEU A 54 -17.98 -11.07 -17.52
C LEU A 54 -16.52 -11.39 -17.22
N PHE A 55 -15.89 -12.22 -18.04
CA PHE A 55 -14.47 -12.51 -17.93
C PHE A 55 -13.64 -11.49 -18.71
N LEU A 56 -12.64 -10.91 -18.06
CA LEU A 56 -11.74 -9.95 -18.67
C LEU A 56 -10.34 -10.55 -18.75
N ALA A 57 -9.87 -10.84 -19.97
CA ALA A 57 -8.62 -11.53 -20.25
C ALA A 57 -7.44 -10.54 -20.11
N ILE A 58 -6.76 -10.56 -18.97
CA ILE A 58 -5.60 -9.71 -18.72
C ILE A 58 -4.31 -10.49 -18.95
N ARG A 59 -3.38 -9.91 -19.71
CA ARG A 59 -2.01 -10.38 -19.78
C ARG A 59 -1.23 -9.88 -18.57
N GLY A 60 -0.83 -10.80 -17.69
CA GLY A 60 0.07 -10.57 -16.54
C GLY A 60 1.53 -10.86 -16.87
N GLN A 61 2.40 -10.79 -15.85
CA GLN A 61 3.82 -11.12 -16.02
C GLN A 61 4.07 -12.63 -16.21
N ASN A 62 3.28 -13.48 -15.54
CA ASN A 62 3.48 -14.93 -15.52
C ASN A 62 2.42 -15.69 -16.32
N PHE A 63 1.27 -15.11 -16.57
CA PHE A 63 0.13 -15.75 -17.23
C PHE A 63 -0.55 -14.79 -18.20
N ASP A 64 -1.03 -15.33 -19.30
CA ASP A 64 -1.89 -14.61 -20.24
C ASP A 64 -3.35 -15.03 -20.03
N GLY A 65 -4.21 -14.11 -19.61
CA GLY A 65 -5.63 -14.35 -19.38
C GLY A 65 -6.36 -14.84 -20.63
N HIS A 66 -5.86 -14.53 -21.84
CA HIS A 66 -6.44 -14.98 -23.11
C HIS A 66 -6.39 -16.50 -23.27
N ASP A 67 -5.38 -17.17 -22.70
CA ASP A 67 -5.23 -18.62 -22.74
C ASP A 67 -6.29 -19.34 -21.88
N PHE A 68 -6.96 -18.62 -20.98
CA PHE A 68 -8.01 -19.14 -20.07
C PHE A 68 -9.44 -18.79 -20.51
N ILE A 69 -9.65 -18.18 -21.68
CA ILE A 69 -10.97 -17.82 -22.18
C ILE A 69 -11.88 -19.05 -22.31
N ALA A 70 -11.36 -20.15 -22.88
CA ALA A 70 -12.11 -21.39 -23.01
C ALA A 70 -12.57 -21.96 -21.66
N GLN A 71 -11.73 -21.87 -20.64
CA GLN A 71 -12.07 -22.29 -19.28
C GLN A 71 -13.15 -21.39 -18.68
N ALA A 72 -13.05 -20.06 -18.83
CA ALA A 72 -14.04 -19.12 -18.33
C ALA A 72 -15.41 -19.36 -18.97
N LEU A 73 -15.46 -19.63 -20.28
CA LEU A 73 -16.69 -20.01 -21.00
C LEU A 73 -17.30 -21.31 -20.45
N LYS A 74 -16.47 -22.32 -20.20
CA LYS A 74 -16.92 -23.61 -19.61
C LYS A 74 -17.48 -23.42 -18.19
N GLN A 75 -16.97 -22.45 -17.43
CA GLN A 75 -17.49 -22.11 -16.10
C GLN A 75 -18.72 -21.20 -16.13
N GLY A 76 -19.22 -20.85 -17.32
CA GLY A 76 -20.47 -20.11 -17.46
C GLY A 76 -20.31 -18.59 -17.53
N ALA A 77 -19.18 -18.10 -18.01
CA ALA A 77 -19.04 -16.67 -18.34
C ALA A 77 -20.12 -16.25 -19.33
N ALA A 78 -20.85 -15.18 -19.02
CA ALA A 78 -21.85 -14.61 -19.93
C ALA A 78 -21.25 -13.68 -20.99
N GLY A 79 -19.97 -13.33 -20.84
CA GLY A 79 -19.24 -12.53 -21.80
C GLY A 79 -17.74 -12.52 -21.56
N ILE A 80 -17.01 -12.09 -22.58
CA ILE A 80 -15.55 -12.02 -22.61
C ILE A 80 -15.12 -10.63 -23.10
N ILE A 81 -14.14 -10.02 -22.43
CA ILE A 81 -13.38 -8.88 -22.94
C ILE A 81 -11.94 -9.34 -23.21
N TYR A 82 -11.45 -9.05 -24.40
CA TYR A 82 -10.11 -9.47 -24.84
C TYR A 82 -9.45 -8.39 -25.72
N SER A 83 -8.12 -8.47 -25.86
CA SER A 83 -7.33 -7.49 -26.65
C SER A 83 -6.47 -8.11 -27.75
N GLU A 84 -6.44 -9.44 -27.89
CA GLU A 84 -5.66 -10.14 -28.91
C GLU A 84 -6.60 -10.70 -29.97
N ALA A 85 -6.65 -10.04 -31.13
CA ALA A 85 -7.56 -10.43 -32.23
C ALA A 85 -7.33 -11.87 -32.68
N GLU A 86 -6.09 -12.35 -32.67
CA GLU A 86 -5.69 -13.72 -33.04
C GLU A 86 -6.23 -14.77 -32.06
N LYS A 87 -6.47 -14.37 -30.81
CA LYS A 87 -7.08 -15.18 -29.75
C LYS A 87 -8.58 -14.91 -29.59
N ALA A 88 -9.22 -14.32 -30.58
CA ALA A 88 -10.66 -14.03 -30.57
C ALA A 88 -11.46 -15.31 -30.24
N PRO A 89 -12.30 -15.28 -29.19
CA PRO A 89 -13.02 -16.47 -28.78
C PRO A 89 -14.12 -16.84 -29.81
N LYS A 90 -14.19 -18.12 -30.15
CA LYS A 90 -15.38 -18.65 -30.84
C LYS A 90 -16.48 -18.83 -29.79
N VAL A 91 -17.42 -17.89 -29.72
CA VAL A 91 -18.48 -17.91 -28.72
C VAL A 91 -19.84 -18.19 -29.39
N LYS A 92 -20.77 -18.73 -28.60
CA LYS A 92 -22.18 -18.84 -29.02
C LYS A 92 -22.80 -17.45 -29.14
N LYS A 93 -23.87 -17.29 -29.93
CA LYS A 93 -24.52 -15.99 -30.15
C LYS A 93 -25.07 -15.31 -28.89
N ASP A 94 -25.36 -16.08 -27.86
CA ASP A 94 -25.85 -15.61 -26.56
C ASP A 94 -24.74 -15.14 -25.59
N VAL A 95 -23.48 -15.43 -25.90
CA VAL A 95 -22.32 -14.98 -25.11
C VAL A 95 -21.78 -13.69 -25.72
N ALA A 96 -21.63 -12.66 -24.87
CA ALA A 96 -21.04 -11.40 -25.29
C ALA A 96 -19.52 -11.52 -25.52
N SER A 97 -19.05 -10.94 -26.63
CA SER A 97 -17.64 -10.90 -26.97
C SER A 97 -17.27 -9.47 -27.37
N VAL A 98 -16.41 -8.81 -26.59
CA VAL A 98 -16.03 -7.41 -26.77
C VAL A 98 -14.52 -7.32 -26.95
N TYR A 99 -14.10 -6.77 -28.08
CA TYR A 99 -12.71 -6.45 -28.34
C TYR A 99 -12.38 -5.06 -27.81
N VAL A 100 -11.21 -4.93 -27.15
CA VAL A 100 -10.65 -3.67 -26.68
C VAL A 100 -9.15 -3.62 -26.99
N PRO A 101 -8.56 -2.46 -27.27
CA PRO A 101 -7.11 -2.38 -27.53
C PRO A 101 -6.23 -2.77 -26.33
N ASN A 102 -6.75 -2.63 -25.11
CA ASN A 102 -6.03 -2.94 -23.87
C ASN A 102 -7.00 -3.29 -22.74
N THR A 103 -6.91 -4.52 -22.26
CA THR A 103 -7.83 -5.04 -21.23
C THR A 103 -7.59 -4.41 -19.86
N VAL A 104 -6.37 -4.01 -19.49
CA VAL A 104 -6.09 -3.30 -18.21
C VAL A 104 -6.73 -1.91 -18.23
N MET A 105 -6.65 -1.21 -19.37
CA MET A 105 -7.32 0.08 -19.54
C MET A 105 -8.83 -0.05 -19.49
N ALA A 106 -9.39 -1.10 -20.11
CA ALA A 106 -10.82 -1.41 -20.06
C ALA A 106 -11.29 -1.71 -18.64
N LEU A 107 -10.55 -2.50 -17.85
CA LEU A 107 -10.85 -2.74 -16.43
C LEU A 107 -10.96 -1.43 -15.65
N GLY A 108 -9.97 -0.53 -15.82
CA GLY A 108 -9.99 0.78 -15.19
C GLY A 108 -11.18 1.65 -15.61
N ALA A 109 -11.55 1.62 -16.89
CA ALA A 109 -12.68 2.36 -17.42
C ALA A 109 -14.02 1.86 -16.86
N ILE A 110 -14.21 0.54 -16.78
CA ILE A 110 -15.40 -0.08 -16.18
C ILE A 110 -15.47 0.24 -14.68
N ALA A 111 -14.33 0.18 -13.98
CA ALA A 111 -14.27 0.50 -12.56
C ALA A 111 -14.62 1.97 -12.29
N ARG A 112 -14.14 2.89 -13.14
CA ARG A 112 -14.52 4.31 -13.09
C ARG A 112 -16.01 4.48 -13.31
N TYR A 113 -16.58 3.87 -14.37
CA TYR A 113 -18.00 3.90 -14.67
C TYR A 113 -18.84 3.39 -13.49
N HIS A 114 -18.41 2.31 -12.84
CA HIS A 114 -19.04 1.80 -11.62
C HIS A 114 -18.93 2.79 -10.46
N ARG A 115 -17.74 3.35 -10.22
CA ARG A 115 -17.48 4.34 -9.17
C ARG A 115 -18.39 5.56 -9.28
N GLU A 116 -18.64 6.05 -10.48
CA GLU A 116 -19.48 7.21 -10.75
C GLU A 116 -20.97 7.01 -10.38
N ARG A 117 -21.40 5.75 -10.18
CA ARG A 117 -22.76 5.40 -9.75
C ARG A 117 -23.00 5.60 -8.25
N PHE A 118 -21.94 5.86 -7.48
CA PHE A 118 -22.01 6.03 -6.02
C PHE A 118 -21.56 7.43 -5.63
N ASP A 119 -22.45 8.15 -4.95
CA ASP A 119 -22.13 9.46 -4.37
C ASP A 119 -21.52 9.29 -2.96
N ILE A 120 -20.36 8.61 -2.90
CA ILE A 120 -19.60 8.43 -1.67
C ILE A 120 -18.22 9.08 -1.79
N PRO A 121 -17.70 9.69 -0.72
CA PRO A 121 -16.33 10.21 -0.72
C PRO A 121 -15.29 9.12 -0.93
N VAL A 122 -14.25 9.42 -1.69
CA VAL A 122 -13.06 8.58 -1.83
C VAL A 122 -11.84 9.30 -1.28
N ILE A 123 -11.16 8.66 -0.36
CA ILE A 123 -9.88 9.09 0.22
C ILE A 123 -8.78 8.26 -0.46
N ALA A 124 -7.88 8.90 -1.19
CA ALA A 124 -6.76 8.24 -1.84
C ALA A 124 -5.45 8.56 -1.14
N ILE A 125 -4.63 7.53 -0.92
CA ILE A 125 -3.38 7.65 -0.17
C ILE A 125 -2.23 7.14 -1.04
N THR A 126 -1.20 7.98 -1.24
CA THR A 126 0.06 7.58 -1.87
C THR A 126 1.27 8.05 -1.05
N GLY A 127 2.47 7.65 -1.46
CA GLY A 127 3.73 8.01 -0.82
C GLY A 127 4.81 6.97 -1.07
N SER A 128 6.04 7.24 -0.70
CA SER A 128 7.14 6.28 -0.83
C SER A 128 7.07 5.20 0.25
N SER A 129 6.70 5.56 1.48
CA SER A 129 6.47 4.66 2.60
C SER A 129 5.24 5.06 3.41
N GLY A 130 4.74 4.19 4.30
CA GLY A 130 3.62 4.48 5.19
C GLY A 130 2.22 4.42 4.57
N LYS A 131 2.07 4.22 3.26
CA LYS A 131 0.78 4.18 2.55
C LYS A 131 -0.23 3.21 3.18
N THR A 132 0.14 1.95 3.29
CA THR A 132 -0.74 0.88 3.81
C THR A 132 -1.12 1.15 5.26
N THR A 133 -0.16 1.50 6.11
CA THR A 133 -0.42 1.81 7.52
C THR A 133 -1.36 3.01 7.65
N THR A 134 -1.14 4.08 6.88
CA THR A 134 -2.03 5.26 6.87
C THR A 134 -3.42 4.89 6.37
N LYS A 135 -3.55 4.10 5.31
CA LYS A 135 -4.84 3.61 4.80
C LYS A 135 -5.59 2.80 5.85
N GLU A 136 -4.93 1.83 6.46
CA GLU A 136 -5.55 0.98 7.48
C GLU A 136 -5.96 1.80 8.71
N MET A 137 -5.10 2.70 9.16
CA MET A 137 -5.37 3.55 10.32
C MET A 137 -6.51 4.57 10.05
N ALA A 138 -6.53 5.20 8.87
CA ALA A 138 -7.60 6.10 8.48
C ALA A 138 -8.94 5.35 8.34
N ALA A 139 -8.93 4.17 7.69
CA ALA A 139 -10.12 3.34 7.59
C ALA A 139 -10.62 2.87 8.96
N TRP A 140 -9.71 2.51 9.86
CA TRP A 140 -10.03 2.12 11.24
C TRP A 140 -10.65 3.27 12.04
N VAL A 141 -10.10 4.47 11.97
CA VAL A 141 -10.66 5.67 12.62
C VAL A 141 -12.05 5.96 12.08
N LEU A 142 -12.20 6.01 10.76
CA LEU A 142 -13.47 6.34 10.11
C LEU A 142 -14.55 5.28 10.33
N SER A 143 -14.17 4.00 10.53
CA SER A 143 -15.13 2.93 10.80
C SER A 143 -15.85 3.04 12.15
N ALA A 144 -15.44 3.97 13.02
CA ALA A 144 -16.21 4.32 14.22
C ALA A 144 -17.61 4.90 13.89
N LYS A 145 -17.76 5.49 12.71
CA LYS A 145 -19.01 6.17 12.31
C LYS A 145 -19.55 5.72 10.96
N TYR A 146 -18.70 5.21 10.06
CA TYR A 146 -19.02 4.94 8.67
C TYR A 146 -18.77 3.48 8.28
N LYS A 147 -19.53 2.97 7.33
CA LYS A 147 -19.25 1.70 6.66
C LYS A 147 -18.18 1.94 5.59
N VAL A 148 -16.92 1.75 5.97
CA VAL A 148 -15.76 2.05 5.15
C VAL A 148 -15.46 0.90 4.19
N HIS A 149 -15.41 1.19 2.89
CA HIS A 149 -14.81 0.31 1.91
C HIS A 149 -13.32 0.63 1.73
N LYS A 150 -12.47 -0.39 1.56
CA LYS A 150 -11.03 -0.20 1.34
C LYS A 150 -10.42 -1.31 0.51
N ASN A 151 -9.30 -1.04 -0.18
CA ASN A 151 -8.57 -2.12 -0.82
C ASN A 151 -7.88 -3.02 0.20
N GLN A 152 -7.95 -4.32 -0.05
CA GLN A 152 -7.33 -5.33 0.80
C GLN A 152 -5.83 -5.41 0.51
N GLY A 153 -5.03 -5.57 1.57
CA GLY A 153 -3.59 -5.68 1.44
C GLY A 153 -3.02 -4.52 0.61
N THR A 154 -2.28 -4.87 -0.42
CA THR A 154 -1.61 -3.95 -1.34
C THR A 154 -2.16 -4.02 -2.77
N GLN A 155 -3.45 -4.24 -2.92
CA GLN A 155 -4.15 -4.14 -4.21
C GLN A 155 -4.24 -2.67 -4.66
N ASN A 156 -3.09 -2.06 -4.94
CA ASN A 156 -2.93 -0.63 -5.11
C ASN A 156 -2.48 -0.21 -6.52
N ASN A 157 -2.40 -1.17 -7.46
CA ASN A 157 -1.97 -0.98 -8.84
C ASN A 157 -3.14 -0.86 -9.83
N LEU A 158 -2.84 -0.79 -11.15
CA LEU A 158 -3.82 -0.66 -12.23
C LEU A 158 -4.81 -1.84 -12.39
N ILE A 159 -4.65 -2.89 -11.60
CA ILE A 159 -5.59 -4.02 -11.50
C ILE A 159 -6.31 -4.00 -10.16
N GLY A 160 -5.58 -3.89 -9.06
CA GLY A 160 -6.12 -3.99 -7.72
C GLY A 160 -7.06 -2.84 -7.34
N VAL A 161 -6.72 -1.60 -7.72
CA VAL A 161 -7.61 -0.44 -7.47
C VAL A 161 -8.93 -0.56 -8.23
N PRO A 162 -8.95 -0.88 -9.54
CA PRO A 162 -10.20 -1.15 -10.24
C PRO A 162 -11.05 -2.24 -9.59
N LEU A 163 -10.47 -3.39 -9.23
CA LEU A 163 -11.21 -4.48 -8.57
C LEU A 163 -11.80 -4.04 -7.22
N THR A 164 -11.07 -3.23 -6.46
CA THR A 164 -11.57 -2.63 -5.22
C THR A 164 -12.78 -1.74 -5.50
N LEU A 165 -12.68 -0.85 -6.48
CA LEU A 165 -13.78 0.06 -6.82
C LEU A 165 -15.02 -0.68 -7.33
N LEU A 166 -14.84 -1.76 -8.12
CA LEU A 166 -15.92 -2.64 -8.57
C LEU A 166 -16.64 -3.36 -7.42
N SER A 167 -16.01 -3.44 -6.24
CA SER A 167 -16.60 -4.04 -5.04
C SER A 167 -17.38 -3.03 -4.17
N ILE A 168 -17.46 -1.76 -4.57
CA ILE A 168 -18.29 -0.75 -3.89
C ILE A 168 -19.75 -1.14 -4.03
N GLN A 169 -20.50 -1.03 -2.91
CA GLN A 169 -21.93 -1.34 -2.83
C GLN A 169 -22.68 -0.20 -2.13
N SER A 170 -24.00 -0.21 -2.22
CA SER A 170 -24.86 0.84 -1.69
C SER A 170 -24.80 1.03 -0.16
N GLN A 171 -24.36 -0.01 0.57
CA GLN A 171 -24.18 0.11 2.02
C GLN A 171 -22.92 0.87 2.44
N HIS A 172 -21.93 1.08 1.55
CA HIS A 172 -20.72 1.78 1.90
C HIS A 172 -20.97 3.30 1.96
N ASP A 173 -20.46 3.94 3.00
CA ASP A 173 -20.59 5.37 3.21
C ASP A 173 -19.41 6.15 2.65
N LEU A 174 -18.22 5.53 2.57
CA LEU A 174 -17.00 6.08 1.99
C LEU A 174 -15.99 4.99 1.61
N CYS A 175 -15.00 5.37 0.79
CA CYS A 175 -13.94 4.48 0.35
C CYS A 175 -12.56 5.06 0.69
N VAL A 176 -11.67 4.24 1.29
CA VAL A 176 -10.28 4.59 1.58
C VAL A 176 -9.37 3.68 0.76
N ILE A 177 -8.60 4.24 -0.16
CA ILE A 177 -7.77 3.45 -1.07
C ILE A 177 -6.31 3.89 -1.07
N GLU A 178 -5.45 2.91 -1.19
CA GLU A 178 -4.03 3.11 -1.44
C GLU A 178 -3.76 3.13 -2.94
N LEU A 179 -3.01 4.11 -3.43
CA LEU A 179 -2.53 4.20 -4.80
C LEU A 179 -1.02 3.97 -4.83
N GLY A 180 -0.62 2.84 -5.40
CA GLY A 180 0.77 2.46 -5.63
C GLY A 180 1.24 2.86 -7.03
N THR A 181 2.56 2.93 -7.22
CA THR A 181 3.16 3.14 -8.53
C THR A 181 4.52 2.48 -8.60
N ASN A 182 4.84 1.93 -9.75
CA ASN A 182 6.18 1.50 -10.15
C ASN A 182 6.68 2.33 -11.33
N ARG A 183 5.78 2.89 -12.15
CA ARG A 183 6.11 3.58 -13.41
C ARG A 183 5.44 4.96 -13.48
N LYS A 184 5.99 5.81 -14.34
CA LYS A 184 5.45 7.16 -14.62
C LYS A 184 4.02 7.07 -15.18
N GLY A 185 3.12 7.93 -14.68
CA GLY A 185 1.74 8.06 -15.14
C GLY A 185 0.74 7.14 -14.45
N GLU A 186 1.18 6.19 -13.62
CA GLU A 186 0.26 5.27 -12.93
C GLU A 186 -0.58 5.98 -11.87
N ILE A 187 -0.01 6.89 -11.06
CA ILE A 187 -0.78 7.68 -10.09
C ILE A 187 -1.81 8.58 -10.78
N HIS A 188 -1.43 9.22 -11.88
CA HIS A 188 -2.37 9.98 -12.68
C HIS A 188 -3.56 9.12 -13.10
N ARG A 189 -3.29 7.95 -13.69
CA ARG A 189 -4.33 7.04 -14.17
C ARG A 189 -5.21 6.50 -13.03
N LEU A 190 -4.60 6.06 -11.94
CA LEU A 190 -5.32 5.56 -10.77
C LEU A 190 -6.21 6.65 -10.15
N THR A 191 -5.75 7.91 -10.12
CA THR A 191 -6.55 9.04 -9.63
C THR A 191 -7.74 9.32 -10.55
N GLN A 192 -7.56 9.25 -11.87
CA GLN A 192 -8.67 9.38 -12.82
C GLN A 192 -9.73 8.28 -12.66
N ILE A 193 -9.30 7.04 -12.34
CA ILE A 193 -10.22 5.93 -12.11
C ILE A 193 -10.97 6.09 -10.79
N ALA A 194 -10.26 6.43 -9.72
CA ALA A 194 -10.78 6.48 -8.36
C ALA A 194 -11.58 7.76 -8.05
N GLN A 195 -11.27 8.86 -8.73
CA GLN A 195 -11.90 10.18 -8.55
C GLN A 195 -11.97 10.60 -7.07
N PRO A 196 -10.82 10.72 -6.37
CA PRO A 196 -10.80 10.99 -4.95
C PRO A 196 -11.15 12.45 -4.62
N ASN A 197 -11.87 12.62 -3.50
CA ASN A 197 -12.21 13.91 -2.90
C ASN A 197 -11.13 14.39 -1.91
N LEU A 198 -10.42 13.44 -1.27
CA LEU A 198 -9.30 13.71 -0.38
C LEU A 198 -8.07 12.92 -0.86
N GLY A 199 -6.97 13.64 -1.10
CA GLY A 199 -5.68 13.05 -1.49
C GLY A 199 -4.64 13.23 -0.40
N ILE A 200 -4.02 12.13 0.03
CA ILE A 200 -2.98 12.13 1.06
C ILE A 200 -1.66 11.69 0.46
N ILE A 201 -0.59 12.46 0.67
CA ILE A 201 0.78 12.05 0.36
C ILE A 201 1.56 11.93 1.65
N THR A 202 1.99 10.71 1.98
CA THR A 202 2.68 10.42 3.24
C THR A 202 4.11 10.95 3.26
N ASN A 203 4.86 10.76 2.18
CA ASN A 203 6.22 11.26 2.02
C ASN A 203 6.74 11.03 0.59
N ILE A 204 7.85 11.69 0.29
CA ILE A 204 8.63 11.56 -0.96
C ILE A 204 10.03 11.09 -0.60
N GLY A 205 10.40 9.90 -1.01
CA GLY A 205 11.71 9.30 -0.74
C GLY A 205 12.17 8.39 -1.89
N PRO A 206 13.41 7.89 -1.83
CA PRO A 206 13.96 7.00 -2.85
C PRO A 206 13.19 5.67 -2.86
N ALA A 207 12.29 5.52 -3.84
CA ALA A 207 11.51 4.32 -4.11
C ALA A 207 11.29 4.22 -5.62
N HIS A 208 11.32 3.00 -6.16
CA HIS A 208 11.10 2.73 -7.60
C HIS A 208 12.02 3.54 -8.51
N LEU A 209 13.29 3.79 -8.07
CA LEU A 209 14.24 4.64 -8.80
C LEU A 209 14.63 4.06 -10.15
N GLU A 210 14.54 2.76 -10.33
CA GLU A 210 14.75 2.08 -11.60
C GLU A 210 13.85 2.63 -12.72
N PHE A 211 12.59 2.95 -12.38
CA PHE A 211 11.58 3.41 -13.35
C PHE A 211 11.28 4.92 -13.23
N LEU A 212 11.45 5.49 -12.04
CA LEU A 212 11.19 6.90 -11.77
C LEU A 212 12.49 7.75 -11.76
N GLU A 213 13.65 7.10 -12.02
CA GLU A 213 14.99 7.69 -12.21
C GLU A 213 15.59 8.28 -10.93
N ASN A 214 14.87 9.16 -10.24
CA ASN A 214 15.36 9.88 -9.07
C ASN A 214 14.21 10.37 -8.19
N VAL A 215 14.53 10.92 -7.02
CA VAL A 215 13.53 11.45 -6.06
C VAL A 215 12.66 12.56 -6.66
N LYS A 216 13.18 13.35 -7.61
CA LYS A 216 12.39 14.36 -8.33
C LYS A 216 11.34 13.70 -9.24
N GLY A 217 11.68 12.55 -9.87
CA GLY A 217 10.72 11.71 -10.60
C GLY A 217 9.64 11.13 -9.69
N VAL A 218 10.04 10.63 -8.51
CA VAL A 218 9.08 10.15 -7.50
C VAL A 218 8.12 11.26 -7.07
N TYR A 219 8.63 12.48 -6.84
CA TYR A 219 7.80 13.64 -6.52
C TYR A 219 6.80 13.96 -7.65
N LYS A 220 7.29 14.04 -8.91
CA LYS A 220 6.44 14.34 -10.07
C LYS A 220 5.31 13.33 -10.22
N GLU A 221 5.60 12.06 -9.98
CA GLU A 221 4.61 10.99 -10.07
C GLU A 221 3.55 11.10 -8.96
N LYS A 222 3.96 11.26 -7.70
CA LYS A 222 3.02 11.26 -6.58
C LYS A 222 2.17 12.52 -6.48
N ILE A 223 2.67 13.68 -6.93
CA ILE A 223 1.90 14.92 -6.94
C ILE A 223 0.73 14.89 -7.93
N GLU A 224 0.72 13.95 -8.88
CA GLU A 224 -0.41 13.72 -9.77
C GLU A 224 -1.70 13.42 -9.01
N LEU A 225 -1.62 12.78 -7.83
CA LEU A 225 -2.79 12.62 -6.96
C LEU A 225 -3.42 13.96 -6.62
N VAL A 226 -2.63 14.95 -6.19
CA VAL A 226 -3.15 16.26 -5.79
C VAL A 226 -3.67 17.04 -7.01
N ARG A 227 -3.00 16.93 -8.14
CA ARG A 227 -3.38 17.64 -9.38
C ARG A 227 -4.71 17.17 -9.96
N ASN A 228 -5.04 15.90 -9.75
CA ASN A 228 -6.19 15.23 -10.36
C ASN A 228 -7.33 14.90 -9.36
N LEU A 229 -7.34 15.49 -8.16
CA LEU A 229 -8.47 15.38 -7.24
C LEU A 229 -9.75 15.92 -7.92
N VAL A 230 -10.91 15.32 -7.66
CA VAL A 230 -12.18 15.88 -8.14
C VAL A 230 -12.56 17.12 -7.33
N SER A 231 -13.29 18.05 -7.94
CA SER A 231 -13.73 19.29 -7.28
C SER A 231 -15.05 19.06 -6.53
N PRO A 232 -15.19 19.56 -5.31
CA PRO A 232 -14.21 20.18 -4.44
C PRO A 232 -13.30 19.12 -3.81
N GLY A 233 -11.99 19.18 -4.06
CA GLY A 233 -11.01 18.21 -3.55
C GLY A 233 -10.01 18.84 -2.59
N ILE A 234 -9.63 18.11 -1.56
CA ILE A 234 -8.70 18.54 -0.51
C ILE A 234 -7.41 17.71 -0.60
N ALA A 235 -6.25 18.36 -0.50
CA ALA A 235 -4.96 17.71 -0.33
C ALA A 235 -4.52 17.77 1.14
N LEU A 236 -4.08 16.66 1.69
CA LEU A 236 -3.50 16.54 3.03
C LEU A 236 -2.05 16.05 2.91
N LEU A 237 -1.09 16.90 3.23
CA LEU A 237 0.32 16.69 2.95
C LEU A 237 1.16 16.67 4.22
N ASN A 238 2.19 15.82 4.24
CA ASN A 238 3.13 15.75 5.36
C ASN A 238 4.14 16.91 5.30
N LYS A 239 4.03 17.88 6.19
CA LYS A 239 4.95 19.02 6.30
C LYS A 239 6.33 18.66 6.88
N SER A 240 6.46 17.48 7.48
CA SER A 240 7.76 16.96 7.90
C SER A 240 8.60 16.46 6.71
N ASP A 241 8.00 16.26 5.54
CA ASP A 241 8.70 15.96 4.30
C ASP A 241 9.09 17.25 3.58
N ILE A 242 10.39 17.39 3.30
CA ILE A 242 10.96 18.64 2.72
C ILE A 242 10.39 18.95 1.34
N ALA A 243 10.12 17.92 0.52
CA ALA A 243 9.60 18.12 -0.82
C ALA A 243 8.12 18.55 -0.79
N LEU A 244 7.32 17.98 0.13
CA LEU A 244 5.92 18.33 0.31
C LEU A 244 5.73 19.66 1.04
N ALA A 245 6.57 19.98 2.01
CA ALA A 245 6.49 21.24 2.77
C ALA A 245 6.64 22.50 1.89
N ARG A 246 7.31 22.36 0.73
CA ARG A 246 7.50 23.45 -0.25
C ARG A 246 6.28 23.68 -1.15
N LEU A 247 5.29 22.78 -1.08
CA LEU A 247 4.10 22.88 -1.92
C LEU A 247 3.10 23.86 -1.29
N SER A 248 3.32 25.14 -1.43
CA SER A 248 2.48 26.17 -0.80
C SER A 248 1.15 26.41 -1.50
N ARG A 249 1.03 26.11 -2.80
CA ARG A 249 -0.21 26.27 -3.59
C ARG A 249 -0.24 25.31 -4.78
N VAL A 250 -1.31 24.54 -4.87
CA VAL A 250 -1.82 24.04 -6.15
C VAL A 250 -3.00 24.97 -6.49
N LYS A 251 -2.93 25.70 -7.60
CA LYS A 251 -3.74 26.88 -7.94
C LYS A 251 -5.25 26.74 -7.77
N THR A 252 -5.79 25.57 -7.49
CA THR A 252 -7.23 25.31 -7.53
C THR A 252 -7.76 24.48 -6.35
N ARG A 253 -6.91 24.14 -5.34
CA ARG A 253 -7.33 23.20 -4.28
C ARG A 253 -6.82 23.61 -2.91
N PRO A 254 -7.64 23.48 -1.84
CA PRO A 254 -7.18 23.65 -0.47
C PRO A 254 -6.17 22.57 -0.13
N ILE A 255 -5.04 23.01 0.44
CA ILE A 255 -4.00 22.14 0.98
C ILE A 255 -3.98 22.32 2.48
N PHE A 256 -4.06 21.22 3.20
CA PHE A 256 -3.82 21.13 4.63
C PHE A 256 -2.54 20.34 4.90
N PHE A 257 -1.85 20.71 5.97
CA PHE A 257 -0.62 20.04 6.35
C PHE A 257 -0.76 19.32 7.70
N TYR A 258 -0.09 18.20 7.81
CA TYR A 258 0.18 17.54 9.08
C TYR A 258 1.67 17.34 9.27
N GLY A 259 2.14 17.25 10.52
CA GLY A 259 3.56 17.05 10.75
C GLY A 259 3.91 16.85 12.22
N ILE A 260 5.21 16.58 12.46
CA ILE A 260 5.79 16.47 13.79
C ILE A 260 6.66 17.69 14.02
N ASN A 261 6.42 18.44 15.11
CA ASN A 261 7.11 19.68 15.46
C ASN A 261 7.13 20.68 14.28
N ARG A 262 5.98 20.90 13.65
CA ARG A 262 5.81 21.79 12.51
C ARG A 262 4.65 22.76 12.74
N ASP A 263 4.82 23.99 12.29
CA ASP A 263 3.72 24.95 12.25
C ASP A 263 2.79 24.59 11.08
N CYS A 264 1.72 23.87 11.41
CA CYS A 264 0.70 23.39 10.46
C CYS A 264 -0.61 23.06 11.17
N GLU A 265 -1.67 22.84 10.38
CA GLU A 265 -3.03 22.64 10.87
C GLU A 265 -3.18 21.43 11.81
N PHE A 266 -2.41 20.38 11.53
CA PHE A 266 -2.42 19.15 12.32
C PHE A 266 -1.00 18.85 12.80
N ASN A 267 -0.65 19.30 14.01
CA ASN A 267 0.71 19.22 14.53
C ASN A 267 0.81 18.24 15.70
N ALA A 268 1.81 17.37 15.66
CA ALA A 268 2.23 16.52 16.79
C ALA A 268 3.47 17.11 17.47
N THR A 269 3.38 17.35 18.77
CA THR A 269 4.48 17.84 19.62
C THR A 269 4.66 16.93 20.82
N GLU A 270 5.63 17.19 21.68
CA GLU A 270 5.85 16.47 22.95
C GLU A 270 5.88 14.93 22.75
N ILE A 271 6.75 14.48 21.84
CA ILE A 271 6.86 13.06 21.53
C ILE A 271 7.58 12.32 22.66
N ASN A 272 6.85 11.46 23.36
CA ASN A 272 7.37 10.67 24.45
C ASN A 272 7.29 9.17 24.12
N TYR A 273 8.45 8.51 24.13
CA TYR A 273 8.54 7.06 23.95
C TYR A 273 8.17 6.35 25.24
N LYS A 274 7.31 5.36 25.14
CA LYS A 274 6.89 4.45 26.23
C LYS A 274 7.33 3.02 25.89
N PRO A 275 7.39 2.11 26.87
CA PRO A 275 7.74 0.70 26.60
C PRO A 275 6.83 0.02 25.57
N ASP A 276 5.57 0.42 25.52
CA ASP A 276 4.50 -0.17 24.68
C ASP A 276 3.99 0.76 23.56
N GLY A 277 4.68 1.89 23.31
CA GLY A 277 4.25 2.81 22.27
C GLY A 277 4.84 4.21 22.33
N ILE A 278 4.11 5.15 21.76
CA ILE A 278 4.46 6.58 21.76
C ILE A 278 3.24 7.39 22.18
N SER A 279 3.43 8.31 23.12
CA SER A 279 2.46 9.38 23.37
C SER A 279 2.95 10.70 22.76
N PHE A 280 2.01 11.52 22.31
CA PHE A 280 2.30 12.84 21.74
C PHE A 280 1.15 13.80 21.99
N SER A 281 1.42 15.10 21.94
CA SER A 281 0.41 16.14 22.03
C SER A 281 -0.07 16.50 20.62
N PHE A 282 -1.37 16.41 20.38
CA PHE A 282 -2.00 16.86 19.16
C PHE A 282 -2.45 18.30 19.32
N ASN A 283 -1.92 19.20 18.46
CA ASN A 283 -2.21 20.63 18.45
C ASN A 283 -2.06 21.30 19.84
N ASN A 284 -1.10 20.83 20.65
CA ASN A 284 -0.82 21.30 22.02
C ASN A 284 -2.05 21.23 22.97
N ALA A 285 -3.08 20.47 22.64
CA ALA A 285 -4.33 20.42 23.40
C ALA A 285 -4.73 19.00 23.83
N HIS A 286 -4.38 18.00 23.04
CA HIS A 286 -4.89 16.64 23.25
C HIS A 286 -3.77 15.62 23.28
N VAL A 287 -3.62 14.88 24.37
CA VAL A 287 -2.69 13.76 24.45
C VAL A 287 -3.24 12.59 23.65
N MET A 288 -2.44 12.11 22.71
CA MET A 288 -2.70 10.92 21.88
C MET A 288 -1.69 9.83 22.19
N GLU A 289 -2.07 8.59 21.98
CA GLU A 289 -1.21 7.43 22.18
C GLU A 289 -1.34 6.47 21.01
N ILE A 290 -0.21 5.91 20.58
CA ILE A 290 -0.12 4.81 19.61
C ILE A 290 0.66 3.65 20.21
N ARG A 291 0.25 2.41 19.95
CA ARG A 291 0.90 1.19 20.46
C ARG A 291 2.17 0.79 19.70
N HIS A 292 2.74 1.70 18.94
CA HIS A 292 3.88 1.41 18.05
C HIS A 292 5.01 2.36 18.33
N CYS A 293 6.20 1.81 18.60
CA CYS A 293 7.37 2.59 18.97
C CYS A 293 8.10 3.28 17.80
N ALA A 294 7.59 3.16 16.57
CA ALA A 294 8.19 3.78 15.39
C ALA A 294 7.67 5.21 15.18
N LEU A 295 8.57 6.19 15.23
CA LEU A 295 8.23 7.61 15.11
C LEU A 295 7.39 7.95 13.87
N HIS A 296 7.65 7.32 12.72
CA HIS A 296 6.89 7.58 11.50
C HIS A 296 5.42 7.16 11.62
N ASN A 297 5.06 6.28 12.57
CA ASN A 297 3.66 5.94 12.85
C ASN A 297 2.92 7.10 13.53
N VAL A 298 3.61 8.03 14.20
CA VAL A 298 3.00 9.31 14.63
C VAL A 298 2.55 10.10 13.41
N SER A 299 3.38 10.20 12.34
CA SER A 299 2.97 10.87 11.09
C SER A 299 1.78 10.16 10.43
N ASN A 300 1.76 8.82 10.39
CA ASN A 300 0.62 8.05 9.85
C ASN A 300 -0.64 8.31 10.68
N ALA A 301 -0.52 8.37 12.02
CA ALA A 301 -1.61 8.69 12.93
C ALA A 301 -2.14 10.12 12.70
N MET A 302 -1.25 11.09 12.50
CA MET A 302 -1.66 12.47 12.20
C MET A 302 -2.53 12.57 10.94
N ALA A 303 -2.17 11.84 9.88
CA ALA A 303 -2.99 11.77 8.68
C ALA A 303 -4.37 11.12 8.96
N ALA A 304 -4.43 10.07 9.77
CA ALA A 304 -5.68 9.41 10.15
C ALA A 304 -6.54 10.29 11.09
N ILE A 305 -5.94 11.03 12.03
CA ILE A 305 -6.61 12.00 12.89
C ILE A 305 -7.26 13.10 12.03
N ALA A 306 -6.50 13.66 11.08
CA ALA A 306 -7.01 14.66 10.16
C ALA A 306 -8.19 14.13 9.33
N CYS A 307 -8.13 12.88 8.85
CA CYS A 307 -9.27 12.25 8.19
C CYS A 307 -10.49 12.17 9.12
N GLY A 308 -10.33 11.70 10.36
CA GLY A 308 -11.42 11.64 11.33
C GLY A 308 -12.10 13.01 11.53
N LEU A 309 -11.30 14.06 11.70
CA LEU A 309 -11.79 15.42 11.88
C LEU A 309 -12.51 15.96 10.62
N PHE A 310 -11.96 15.75 9.41
CA PHE A 310 -12.60 16.14 8.16
C PHE A 310 -13.96 15.47 7.95
N PHE A 311 -14.14 14.27 8.47
CA PHE A 311 -15.41 13.52 8.40
C PHE A 311 -16.28 13.65 9.66
N GLY A 312 -15.97 14.61 10.54
CA GLY A 312 -16.82 14.99 11.68
C GLY A 312 -16.89 13.93 12.78
N LEU A 313 -15.79 13.23 13.05
CA LEU A 313 -15.62 12.46 14.28
C LEU A 313 -15.13 13.41 15.40
N ASP A 314 -15.57 13.18 16.62
CA ASP A 314 -15.06 13.89 17.78
C ASP A 314 -13.66 13.37 18.18
N ILE A 315 -12.90 14.23 18.86
CA ILE A 315 -11.50 13.93 19.20
C ILE A 315 -11.36 12.78 20.20
N GLY A 316 -12.36 12.56 21.06
CA GLY A 316 -12.37 11.44 22.01
C GLY A 316 -12.45 10.11 21.30
N THR A 317 -13.40 9.96 20.38
CA THR A 317 -13.54 8.79 19.50
C THR A 317 -12.27 8.56 18.70
N ILE A 318 -11.69 9.61 18.09
CA ILE A 318 -10.45 9.50 17.32
C ILE A 318 -9.30 8.99 18.21
N ARG A 319 -9.17 9.55 19.43
CA ARG A 319 -8.14 9.14 20.40
C ARG A 319 -8.24 7.65 20.74
N GLU A 320 -9.44 7.19 21.05
CA GLU A 320 -9.69 5.78 21.37
C GLU A 320 -9.32 4.86 20.19
N ARG A 321 -9.75 5.22 18.98
CA ARG A 321 -9.46 4.45 17.77
C ARG A 321 -7.96 4.41 17.47
N ILE A 322 -7.25 5.53 17.57
CA ILE A 322 -5.80 5.60 17.36
C ILE A 322 -5.06 4.74 18.39
N ARG A 323 -5.43 4.81 19.68
CA ARG A 323 -4.82 4.01 20.75
C ARG A 323 -5.01 2.50 20.52
N ASN A 324 -6.17 2.10 20.01
CA ASN A 324 -6.53 0.69 19.82
C ASN A 324 -6.23 0.17 18.39
N PHE A 325 -5.51 0.96 17.58
CA PHE A 325 -5.10 0.51 16.27
C PHE A 325 -3.97 -0.52 16.37
N ASP A 326 -4.10 -1.63 15.65
CA ASP A 326 -3.06 -2.65 15.51
C ASP A 326 -2.40 -2.55 14.13
N SER A 327 -1.06 -2.67 14.09
CA SER A 327 -0.30 -2.61 12.83
C SER A 327 -0.71 -3.74 11.87
N PRO A 328 -0.80 -3.43 10.58
CA PRO A 328 -0.92 -4.49 9.58
C PRO A 328 0.24 -5.48 9.66
N GLU A 329 -0.03 -6.73 9.31
CA GLU A 329 0.99 -7.77 9.22
C GLU A 329 2.17 -7.33 8.33
N MET A 330 3.36 -7.77 8.67
CA MET A 330 4.62 -7.47 7.96
C MET A 330 4.96 -5.95 7.89
N ARG A 331 4.45 -5.13 8.82
CA ARG A 331 4.65 -3.68 8.89
C ARG A 331 5.08 -3.25 10.30
N LEU A 332 6.32 -3.57 10.66
CA LEU A 332 6.88 -3.38 12.01
C LEU A 332 5.99 -4.03 13.09
N LYS A 333 5.38 -5.17 12.77
CA LYS A 333 4.60 -5.95 13.70
C LYS A 333 5.52 -6.62 14.72
N GLU A 334 5.36 -6.30 15.99
CA GLU A 334 6.08 -6.97 17.08
C GLU A 334 5.41 -8.31 17.38
N ILE A 335 6.20 -9.38 17.39
CA ILE A 335 5.79 -10.75 17.70
C ILE A 335 6.67 -11.21 18.85
N ARG A 336 6.07 -11.40 20.02
CA ARG A 336 6.76 -11.91 21.19
C ARG A 336 6.71 -13.41 21.19
N LEU A 337 7.85 -14.03 21.06
CA LEU A 337 8.09 -15.46 21.14
C LEU A 337 8.69 -15.79 22.50
N ASN A 338 8.64 -17.06 22.92
CA ASN A 338 9.17 -17.48 24.23
C ASN A 338 10.66 -17.12 24.40
N ARG A 339 11.44 -17.25 23.31
CA ARG A 339 12.89 -17.03 23.33
C ARG A 339 13.34 -15.67 22.85
N CYS A 340 12.54 -14.98 22.04
CA CYS A 340 12.99 -13.73 21.40
C CYS A 340 11.81 -12.85 20.99
N VAL A 341 12.12 -11.60 20.64
CA VAL A 341 11.16 -10.69 20.02
C VAL A 341 11.48 -10.55 18.54
N VAL A 342 10.49 -10.74 17.68
CA VAL A 342 10.61 -10.53 16.24
C VAL A 342 9.85 -9.27 15.84
N ILE A 343 10.55 -8.32 15.24
CA ILE A 343 9.97 -7.15 14.58
C ILE A 343 9.81 -7.49 13.10
N ASP A 344 8.61 -7.87 12.71
CA ASP A 344 8.28 -8.25 11.35
C ASP A 344 8.01 -7.01 10.47
N ASP A 345 8.97 -6.65 9.63
CA ASP A 345 8.84 -5.61 8.59
C ASP A 345 9.18 -6.22 7.21
N SER A 346 8.76 -7.46 7.02
CA SER A 346 9.16 -8.31 5.89
C SER A 346 8.45 -8.00 4.57
N TYR A 347 7.43 -7.12 4.57
CA TYR A 347 6.63 -6.88 3.37
C TYR A 347 7.43 -6.30 2.21
N ASN A 348 8.16 -5.20 2.43
CA ASN A 348 8.98 -4.53 1.41
C ASN A 348 10.07 -3.66 2.06
N SER A 349 11.07 -3.28 1.30
CA SER A 349 12.17 -2.44 1.76
C SER A 349 12.52 -1.36 0.73
N ASN A 350 12.74 -0.14 1.23
CA ASN A 350 13.38 0.95 0.52
C ASN A 350 14.27 1.74 1.50
N PRO A 351 15.17 2.62 1.04
CA PRO A 351 16.12 3.30 1.91
C PRO A 351 15.47 4.04 3.09
N GLN A 352 14.34 4.73 2.86
CA GLN A 352 13.66 5.48 3.91
C GLN A 352 13.05 4.55 4.97
N SER A 353 12.35 3.50 4.56
CA SER A 353 11.73 2.55 5.47
C SER A 353 12.75 1.68 6.21
N LEU A 354 13.87 1.32 5.56
CA LEU A 354 14.95 0.57 6.21
C LEU A 354 15.59 1.40 7.33
N LYS A 355 15.89 2.68 7.04
CA LYS A 355 16.43 3.59 8.08
C LYS A 355 15.52 3.66 9.30
N GLN A 356 14.21 3.84 9.08
CA GLN A 356 13.22 3.93 10.15
C GLN A 356 13.12 2.64 10.98
N ALA A 357 13.20 1.48 10.32
CA ALA A 357 13.18 0.18 10.99
C ALA A 357 14.44 -0.07 11.81
N ILE A 358 15.62 0.29 11.30
CA ILE A 358 16.89 0.22 12.04
C ILE A 358 16.84 1.14 13.27
N ASP A 359 16.37 2.39 13.12
CA ASP A 359 16.25 3.33 14.24
C ASP A 359 15.26 2.82 15.31
N LEU A 360 14.20 2.10 14.91
CA LEU A 360 13.31 1.41 15.85
C LEU A 360 14.03 0.28 16.59
N LEU A 361 14.71 -0.63 15.89
CA LEU A 361 15.49 -1.72 16.51
C LEU A 361 16.49 -1.18 17.53
N CYS A 362 17.18 -0.09 17.20
CA CYS A 362 18.15 0.54 18.11
C CYS A 362 17.53 1.09 19.40
N ARG A 363 16.28 1.55 19.33
CA ARG A 363 15.55 2.09 20.50
C ARG A 363 14.80 1.01 21.30
N HIS A 364 14.62 -0.17 20.72
CA HIS A 364 13.94 -1.25 21.43
C HIS A 364 14.67 -1.57 22.73
N GLY A 365 13.93 -1.76 23.80
CA GLY A 365 14.33 -1.76 25.20
C GLY A 365 15.62 -2.46 25.61
N GLN A 366 15.96 -2.40 26.89
CA GLN A 366 17.15 -3.04 27.44
C GLN A 366 16.94 -4.54 27.53
N GLY A 367 17.91 -5.33 27.09
CA GLY A 367 17.99 -6.76 27.44
C GLY A 367 18.27 -7.63 26.27
N GLY A 368 18.94 -7.97 25.54
CA GLY A 368 19.21 -8.93 24.46
C GLY A 368 19.95 -8.31 23.30
N ARG A 369 20.52 -9.18 22.50
CA ARG A 369 21.22 -8.75 21.30
C ARG A 369 20.24 -8.21 20.28
N LYS A 370 20.61 -7.14 19.61
CA LYS A 370 19.88 -6.57 18.49
C LYS A 370 20.40 -7.15 17.17
N ILE A 371 19.56 -7.93 16.54
CA ILE A 371 19.90 -8.66 15.32
C ILE A 371 19.12 -8.05 14.15
N LEU A 372 19.82 -7.57 13.14
CA LEU A 372 19.23 -7.11 11.90
C LEU A 372 19.37 -8.18 10.83
N ILE A 373 18.25 -8.69 10.34
CA ILE A 373 18.18 -9.60 9.20
C ILE A 373 17.63 -8.80 8.01
N MET A 374 18.47 -8.51 7.02
CA MET A 374 18.04 -7.74 5.86
C MET A 374 18.29 -8.45 4.54
N GLY A 375 17.26 -8.46 3.70
CA GLY A 375 17.36 -8.83 2.29
C GLY A 375 17.63 -7.61 1.40
N ASP A 376 17.80 -7.86 0.11
CA ASP A 376 18.03 -6.81 -0.89
C ASP A 376 16.92 -5.76 -0.91
N MET A 377 17.30 -4.51 -1.12
CA MET A 377 16.40 -3.45 -1.55
C MET A 377 16.38 -3.42 -3.09
N MET A 378 15.27 -3.90 -3.66
CA MET A 378 15.08 -3.95 -5.12
C MET A 378 14.60 -2.61 -5.68
N GLU A 379 14.56 -2.48 -7.00
CA GLU A 379 14.04 -1.33 -7.75
C GLU A 379 14.80 -0.01 -7.51
N LEU A 380 16.06 -0.08 -7.07
CA LEU A 380 16.94 1.09 -6.90
C LEU A 380 17.76 1.39 -8.17
N GLY A 381 17.70 0.50 -9.17
CA GLY A 381 18.45 0.63 -10.43
C GLY A 381 19.95 0.74 -10.19
N ASN A 382 20.59 1.67 -10.89
CA ASN A 382 22.04 1.93 -10.76
C ASN A 382 22.48 2.48 -9.39
N LYS A 383 21.54 2.82 -8.52
CA LYS A 383 21.79 3.28 -7.15
C LYS A 383 21.83 2.14 -6.10
N SER A 384 21.57 0.89 -6.51
CA SER A 384 21.52 -0.25 -5.59
C SER A 384 22.81 -0.39 -4.76
N GLN A 385 23.98 -0.37 -5.39
CA GLN A 385 25.26 -0.47 -4.68
C GLN A 385 25.49 0.67 -3.70
N GLU A 386 25.21 1.91 -4.14
CA GLU A 386 25.38 3.11 -3.32
C GLU A 386 24.54 3.04 -2.04
N PHE A 387 23.23 2.72 -2.15
CA PHE A 387 22.35 2.62 -1.01
C PHE A 387 22.70 1.45 -0.08
N HIS A 388 23.03 0.29 -0.61
CA HIS A 388 23.43 -0.84 0.23
C HIS A 388 24.74 -0.55 0.98
N ALA A 389 25.74 0.04 0.32
CA ALA A 389 26.98 0.45 0.99
C ALA A 389 26.73 1.56 2.03
N TYR A 390 25.86 2.53 1.75
CA TYR A 390 25.44 3.53 2.72
C TYR A 390 24.89 2.90 3.99
N PHE A 391 24.01 1.88 3.87
CA PHE A 391 23.45 1.20 5.03
C PHE A 391 24.49 0.39 5.79
N GLY A 392 25.49 -0.17 5.15
CA GLY A 392 26.61 -0.81 5.84
C GLY A 392 27.33 0.15 6.77
N ASN A 393 27.68 1.33 6.29
CA ASN A 393 28.27 2.40 7.10
C ASN A 393 27.29 2.92 8.19
N TYR A 394 26.00 3.01 7.88
CA TYR A 394 25.00 3.45 8.84
C TYR A 394 24.85 2.46 10.01
N ILE A 395 24.77 1.17 9.69
CA ILE A 395 24.60 0.07 10.66
C ILE A 395 25.81 -0.06 11.57
N SER A 396 27.04 0.09 11.05
CA SER A 396 28.27 -0.02 11.85
C SER A 396 28.36 1.01 12.98
N LYS A 397 27.62 2.11 12.90
CA LYS A 397 27.55 3.20 13.89
C LYS A 397 26.37 3.06 14.85
N LYS A 398 25.64 1.96 14.79
CA LYS A 398 24.44 1.71 15.60
C LYS A 398 24.68 0.56 16.58
N PRO A 399 23.94 0.51 17.69
CA PRO A 399 24.03 -0.59 18.64
C PRO A 399 23.33 -1.84 18.07
N ILE A 400 23.91 -2.41 17.02
CA ILE A 400 23.47 -3.67 16.37
C ILE A 400 24.56 -4.70 16.62
N ASP A 401 24.17 -5.77 17.31
CA ASP A 401 25.10 -6.82 17.76
C ASP A 401 25.39 -7.84 16.66
N LEU A 402 24.45 -8.04 15.74
CA LEU A 402 24.57 -9.00 14.63
C LEU A 402 23.85 -8.50 13.39
N LEU A 403 24.55 -8.46 12.29
CA LEU A 403 24.03 -8.16 10.96
C LEU A 403 24.01 -9.45 10.11
N VAL A 404 22.82 -9.90 9.73
CA VAL A 404 22.61 -11.00 8.79
C VAL A 404 22.07 -10.41 7.50
N THR A 405 22.75 -10.61 6.39
CA THR A 405 22.34 -10.12 5.07
C THR A 405 22.04 -11.26 4.12
N MET A 406 21.09 -11.09 3.22
CA MET A 406 20.71 -12.09 2.22
C MET A 406 20.49 -11.46 0.85
N GLY A 407 21.15 -11.98 -0.16
CA GLY A 407 20.99 -11.58 -1.56
C GLY A 407 22.20 -10.87 -2.16
N SER A 408 22.14 -10.61 -3.45
CA SER A 408 23.28 -10.11 -4.22
C SER A 408 23.68 -8.68 -3.88
N PHE A 409 22.71 -7.82 -3.60
CA PHE A 409 22.95 -6.40 -3.32
C PHE A 409 23.29 -6.16 -1.84
N SER A 410 22.71 -6.91 -0.93
CA SER A 410 22.97 -6.79 0.50
C SER A 410 24.39 -7.25 0.89
N LYS A 411 25.11 -7.93 0.00
CA LYS A 411 26.56 -8.18 0.12
C LYS A 411 27.34 -6.88 0.29
N TRP A 412 26.99 -5.84 -0.46
CA TRP A 412 27.64 -4.52 -0.32
C TRP A 412 27.39 -3.88 1.06
N THR A 413 26.25 -4.21 1.68
CA THR A 413 25.99 -3.77 3.06
C THR A 413 26.95 -4.43 4.03
N SER A 414 27.15 -5.76 3.94
CA SER A 414 28.10 -6.52 4.77
C SER A 414 29.54 -6.04 4.58
N GLU A 415 29.97 -5.86 3.34
CA GLU A 415 31.31 -5.37 3.02
C GLU A 415 31.56 -3.96 3.56
N SER A 416 30.58 -3.04 3.37
CA SER A 416 30.68 -1.68 3.87
C SER A 416 30.64 -1.62 5.40
N ALA A 417 29.81 -2.42 6.07
CA ALA A 417 29.77 -2.51 7.53
C ALA A 417 31.13 -2.93 8.10
N ARG A 418 31.77 -3.95 7.50
CA ARG A 418 33.12 -4.41 7.87
C ARG A 418 34.16 -3.33 7.67
N LYS A 419 34.17 -2.67 6.49
CA LYS A 419 35.08 -1.55 6.19
C LYS A 419 34.90 -0.38 7.15
N SER A 420 33.70 -0.19 7.69
CA SER A 420 33.34 0.88 8.62
C SER A 420 33.51 0.51 10.10
N GLY A 421 34.17 -0.63 10.41
CA GLY A 421 34.62 -1.01 11.75
C GLY A 421 33.68 -1.94 12.52
N MET A 422 32.62 -2.47 11.90
CA MET A 422 31.84 -3.55 12.53
C MET A 422 32.66 -4.84 12.58
N ARG A 423 32.69 -5.52 13.74
CA ARG A 423 33.45 -6.76 13.93
C ARG A 423 33.04 -7.82 12.89
N THR A 424 34.00 -8.55 12.36
CA THR A 424 33.76 -9.56 11.32
C THR A 424 32.83 -10.66 11.80
N GLU A 425 32.95 -11.08 13.06
CA GLU A 425 32.12 -12.12 13.71
C GLU A 425 30.66 -11.68 13.91
N ALA A 426 30.43 -10.37 13.86
CA ALA A 426 29.10 -9.76 13.96
C ALA A 426 28.43 -9.57 12.58
N ILE A 427 29.02 -10.07 11.49
CA ILE A 427 28.51 -9.94 10.14
C ILE A 427 28.42 -11.31 9.48
N VAL A 428 27.22 -11.69 9.06
CA VAL A 428 26.97 -12.91 8.31
C VAL A 428 26.27 -12.56 6.99
N HIS A 429 26.81 -13.04 5.90
CA HIS A 429 26.18 -12.95 4.59
C HIS A 429 25.77 -14.32 4.11
N CYS A 430 24.51 -14.45 3.68
CA CYS A 430 23.92 -15.67 3.15
C CYS A 430 23.47 -15.46 1.70
N ASP A 431 23.69 -16.45 0.85
CA ASP A 431 23.27 -16.39 -0.55
C ASP A 431 21.75 -16.57 -0.69
N ASP A 432 21.14 -17.37 0.20
CA ASP A 432 19.75 -17.75 0.15
C ASP A 432 19.08 -17.84 1.53
N CYS A 433 17.74 -17.99 1.51
CA CYS A 433 16.93 -18.07 2.71
C CYS A 433 17.27 -19.32 3.57
N SER A 434 17.63 -20.46 2.97
CA SER A 434 17.88 -21.69 3.71
C SER A 434 19.08 -21.53 4.63
N LYS A 435 20.17 -20.89 4.16
CA LYS A 435 21.34 -20.57 4.98
C LYS A 435 21.01 -19.59 6.10
N VAL A 436 20.12 -18.61 5.87
CA VAL A 436 19.64 -17.72 6.94
C VAL A 436 18.91 -18.51 8.01
N LEU A 437 17.99 -19.41 7.63
CA LEU A 437 17.23 -20.24 8.57
C LEU A 437 18.13 -21.15 9.40
N GLU A 438 19.10 -21.82 8.76
CA GLU A 438 20.09 -22.66 9.44
C GLU A 438 20.89 -21.84 10.46
N PHE A 439 21.42 -20.69 10.04
CA PHE A 439 22.19 -19.81 10.92
C PHE A 439 21.37 -19.34 12.12
N LEU A 440 20.14 -18.85 11.91
CA LEU A 440 19.29 -18.37 13.00
C LEU A 440 18.89 -19.51 13.94
N GLY A 441 18.61 -20.70 13.39
CA GLY A 441 18.29 -21.88 14.19
C GLY A 441 19.38 -22.30 15.18
N ALA A 442 20.65 -22.07 14.85
CA ALA A 442 21.80 -22.38 15.68
C ALA A 442 22.22 -21.22 16.63
N ASN A 443 21.93 -19.97 16.28
CA ASN A 443 22.56 -18.80 16.90
C ASN A 443 21.61 -17.86 17.66
N VAL A 444 20.29 -17.97 17.48
CA VAL A 444 19.32 -17.15 18.24
C VAL A 444 19.28 -17.61 19.70
N LYS A 445 19.40 -16.65 20.61
CA LYS A 445 19.45 -16.85 22.06
C LYS A 445 18.22 -16.26 22.73
N GLU A 446 18.00 -16.64 23.96
CA GLU A 446 16.97 -16.05 24.82
C GLU A 446 17.21 -14.55 25.00
N GLY A 447 16.13 -13.78 24.85
CA GLY A 447 16.15 -12.33 24.97
C GLY A 447 16.54 -11.58 23.67
N ASP A 448 16.93 -12.26 22.59
CA ASP A 448 17.30 -11.60 21.34
C ASP A 448 16.12 -10.79 20.74
N ILE A 449 16.44 -9.68 20.08
CA ILE A 449 15.50 -8.83 19.37
C ILE A 449 15.89 -8.83 17.89
N LEU A 450 15.03 -9.39 17.05
CA LEU A 450 15.26 -9.58 15.62
C LEU A 450 14.41 -8.61 14.80
N LEU A 451 15.04 -7.81 13.93
CA LEU A 451 14.33 -7.07 12.87
C LEU A 451 14.51 -7.82 11.55
N ILE A 452 13.41 -8.18 10.91
CA ILE A 452 13.40 -8.89 9.63
C ILE A 452 12.81 -7.98 8.56
N LYS A 453 13.63 -7.63 7.53
CA LYS A 453 13.23 -6.70 6.48
C LYS A 453 13.92 -7.00 5.13
N GLY A 454 13.17 -6.84 4.03
CA GLY A 454 13.68 -6.94 2.67
C GLY A 454 12.61 -6.59 1.65
N SER A 455 12.98 -6.47 0.38
CA SER A 455 12.02 -6.26 -0.70
C SER A 455 11.09 -7.46 -0.86
N ARG A 456 9.88 -7.23 -1.40
CA ARG A 456 8.84 -8.26 -1.56
C ARG A 456 9.34 -9.53 -2.28
N ALA A 457 10.20 -9.36 -3.27
CA ALA A 457 10.79 -10.47 -4.02
C ALA A 457 11.65 -11.40 -3.16
N MET A 458 12.20 -10.91 -2.05
CA MET A 458 13.05 -11.68 -1.14
C MET A 458 12.26 -12.63 -0.23
N LYS A 459 10.93 -12.48 -0.14
CA LYS A 459 10.03 -13.35 0.65
C LYS A 459 10.51 -13.53 2.09
N MET A 460 10.89 -12.41 2.74
CA MET A 460 11.46 -12.41 4.08
C MET A 460 10.49 -12.93 5.17
N GLU A 461 9.18 -12.99 4.90
CA GLU A 461 8.17 -13.59 5.77
C GLU A 461 8.43 -15.08 6.05
N ARG A 462 9.19 -15.79 5.21
CA ARG A 462 9.60 -17.17 5.46
C ARG A 462 10.47 -17.30 6.71
N ILE A 463 11.30 -16.28 6.96
CA ILE A 463 12.15 -16.23 8.17
C ILE A 463 11.26 -16.00 9.40
N VAL A 464 10.26 -15.13 9.29
CA VAL A 464 9.29 -14.90 10.37
C VAL A 464 8.51 -16.18 10.71
N SER A 465 8.03 -16.89 9.67
CA SER A 465 7.33 -18.18 9.85
C SER A 465 8.20 -19.21 10.56
N PHE A 466 9.45 -19.35 10.12
CA PHE A 466 10.42 -20.27 10.74
C PHE A 466 10.65 -19.95 12.23
N MET A 467 10.75 -18.66 12.59
CA MET A 467 10.92 -18.28 13.99
C MET A 467 9.71 -18.65 14.85
N LYS A 468 8.49 -18.50 14.29
CA LYS A 468 7.24 -18.91 14.97
C LYS A 468 7.10 -20.43 15.13
N GLU A 469 7.57 -21.22 14.15
CA GLU A 469 7.51 -22.69 14.19
C GLU A 469 8.46 -23.32 15.21
N ARG A 470 9.49 -22.58 15.62
CA ARG A 470 10.51 -23.03 16.60
C ARG A 470 10.29 -22.51 18.01
N ASP A 471 9.26 -21.74 18.21
CA ASP A 471 8.84 -21.21 19.51
C ASP A 471 8.00 -22.25 20.26
#